data_5ddca8e92e6eabddb9d1142eaf534f73
#
_entry.id   5ddca8e92e6eabddb9d1142eaf534f73
#
_cell.length_a   1.000
_cell.length_b   1.000
_cell.length_c   1.000
_cell.angle_alpha   90.00
_cell.angle_beta   90.00
_cell.angle_gamma   90.00
#
_symmetry.space_group_name_H-M   'P 1'
#
loop_
_entity.id
_entity.type
_entity.pdbx_description
1 polymer ?
#
loop_
_entity_poly.entity_id
_entity_poly.type
_entity_poly.pdbx_seq_one_letter_code
_entity_poly.pdbx_strand_id
1 'polypeptide(L)'
;MRRYAAAEPVADVRSTSAHDRWQEAVKIRQEWLDHGLSTQPADRRTVEHSLTAIYARISRPKPRFEWVDSPYKAVPLVAGLPTLDQLYGWIRDPHPRGTPPLAGDLAMIESQLRGVLSAGVSHTDPELSPVRRGKRGEPWPELPPLKALDAGVPLGVVLHQGIRTALHRSLAQGFRIPIRNTLAGGGPLPACWYGQQDAAWVAYYDALHRLGLASYGPDELEHLGHWAALVRSCGWWWPGEEVCVVVDRPEVIRTEPVPGTWHDEVRLRRGGVRYRDGWHPLLA
;
A
#
# COMPACT_ATOMS: atom_id res chain seq x y z
N MET A 1 -3.46 48.74 -30.63
CA MET A 1 -3.73 48.70 -29.18
C MET A 1 -4.62 47.52 -28.89
N ARG A 2 -4.02 46.35 -28.50
CA ARG A 2 -4.78 45.19 -28.02
C ARG A 2 -4.82 45.27 -26.50
N ARG A 3 -6.03 45.33 -25.95
CA ARG A 3 -6.28 45.34 -24.50
C ARG A 3 -5.96 43.93 -23.99
N TYR A 4 -5.02 43.82 -23.04
CA TYR A 4 -4.82 42.64 -22.23
C TYR A 4 -6.09 42.41 -21.39
N ALA A 5 -6.72 41.26 -21.56
CA ALA A 5 -7.77 40.82 -20.66
C ALA A 5 -7.11 40.50 -19.30
N ALA A 6 -7.69 41.07 -18.25
CA ALA A 6 -7.30 40.81 -16.88
C ALA A 6 -7.51 39.31 -16.61
N ALA A 7 -6.49 38.65 -16.04
CA ALA A 7 -6.59 37.27 -15.53
C ALA A 7 -7.68 37.26 -14.44
N GLU A 8 -8.60 36.29 -14.56
CA GLU A 8 -9.57 36.03 -13.49
C GLU A 8 -8.82 35.70 -12.18
N PRO A 9 -9.32 36.19 -11.04
CA PRO A 9 -8.70 35.88 -9.76
C PRO A 9 -8.79 34.38 -9.54
N VAL A 10 -7.63 33.74 -9.29
CA VAL A 10 -7.52 32.36 -8.79
C VAL A 10 -8.44 32.26 -7.58
N ALA A 11 -9.40 31.35 -7.64
CA ALA A 11 -10.34 31.09 -6.57
C ALA A 11 -9.57 30.96 -5.24
N ASP A 12 -10.00 31.77 -4.29
CA ASP A 12 -9.52 31.76 -2.91
C ASP A 12 -9.57 30.34 -2.39
N VAL A 13 -8.38 29.70 -2.19
CA VAL A 13 -8.26 28.41 -1.54
C VAL A 13 -8.62 28.66 -0.08
N ARG A 14 -9.94 28.74 0.19
CA ARG A 14 -10.47 28.77 1.55
C ARG A 14 -9.78 27.67 2.33
N SER A 15 -9.19 28.01 3.43
CA SER A 15 -8.52 27.04 4.30
C SER A 15 -9.53 25.95 4.71
N THR A 16 -9.47 24.84 4.00
CA THR A 16 -10.31 23.67 4.28
C THR A 16 -10.00 23.23 5.71
N SER A 17 -11.00 23.07 6.56
CA SER A 17 -10.79 22.73 7.96
C SER A 17 -10.20 21.31 8.10
N ALA A 18 -9.53 21.03 9.22
CA ALA A 18 -9.05 19.68 9.51
C ALA A 18 -10.19 18.64 9.51
N HIS A 19 -11.39 19.04 9.93
CA HIS A 19 -12.59 18.19 9.88
C HIS A 19 -13.03 17.87 8.45
N ASP A 20 -13.06 18.85 7.55
CA ASP A 20 -13.42 18.63 6.14
C ASP A 20 -12.40 17.74 5.45
N ARG A 21 -11.10 17.98 5.69
CA ARG A 21 -10.00 17.13 5.20
C ARG A 21 -10.12 15.70 5.70
N TRP A 22 -10.49 15.52 6.97
CA TRP A 22 -10.74 14.18 7.52
C TRP A 22 -11.93 13.50 6.83
N GLN A 23 -13.03 14.19 6.61
CA GLN A 23 -14.19 13.62 5.91
C GLN A 23 -13.85 13.17 4.49
N GLU A 24 -13.05 13.94 3.75
CA GLU A 24 -12.57 13.54 2.44
C GLU A 24 -11.60 12.36 2.52
N ALA A 25 -10.72 12.34 3.52
CA ALA A 25 -9.81 11.24 3.78
C ALA A 25 -10.53 9.91 4.03
N VAL A 26 -11.69 9.93 4.70
CA VAL A 26 -12.54 8.75 4.90
C VAL A 26 -13.02 8.17 3.57
N LYS A 27 -13.42 9.01 2.61
CA LYS A 27 -13.84 8.57 1.28
C LYS A 27 -12.67 7.93 0.51
N ILE A 28 -11.51 8.56 0.55
CA ILE A 28 -10.29 8.05 -0.09
C ILE A 28 -9.89 6.71 0.53
N ARG A 29 -9.94 6.58 1.85
CA ARG A 29 -9.70 5.30 2.55
C ARG A 29 -10.66 4.22 2.07
N GLN A 30 -11.96 4.52 1.98
CA GLN A 30 -12.96 3.56 1.54
C GLN A 30 -12.71 3.13 0.09
N GLU A 31 -12.42 4.07 -0.82
CA GLU A 31 -12.02 3.76 -2.20
C GLU A 31 -10.86 2.74 -2.24
N TRP A 32 -9.82 2.95 -1.43
CA TRP A 32 -8.67 2.05 -1.39
C TRP A 32 -8.96 0.70 -0.72
N LEU A 33 -9.84 0.67 0.27
CA LEU A 33 -10.33 -0.57 0.86
C LEU A 33 -11.11 -1.40 -0.17
N ASP A 34 -11.98 -0.76 -0.95
CA ASP A 34 -12.75 -1.40 -2.01
C ASP A 34 -11.84 -1.95 -3.11
N HIS A 35 -10.78 -1.22 -3.49
CA HIS A 35 -9.76 -1.73 -4.40
C HIS A 35 -9.02 -2.95 -3.83
N GLY A 36 -8.60 -2.90 -2.57
CA GLY A 36 -7.91 -4.00 -1.91
C GLY A 36 -8.75 -5.25 -1.71
N LEU A 37 -10.07 -5.11 -1.61
CA LEU A 37 -11.04 -6.21 -1.47
C LEU A 37 -11.80 -6.52 -2.77
N SER A 38 -11.39 -5.96 -3.89
CA SER A 38 -12.05 -6.17 -5.17
C SER A 38 -11.94 -7.64 -5.62
N THR A 39 -13.05 -8.16 -6.14
CA THR A 39 -13.18 -9.49 -6.75
C THR A 39 -13.23 -9.46 -8.28
N GLN A 40 -13.05 -8.27 -8.87
CA GLN A 40 -12.97 -8.14 -10.32
C GLN A 40 -11.73 -8.85 -10.85
N PRO A 41 -11.81 -9.50 -12.04
CA PRO A 41 -10.63 -10.09 -12.66
C PRO A 41 -9.47 -9.11 -12.77
N ALA A 42 -8.25 -9.63 -12.70
CA ALA A 42 -7.05 -8.81 -12.86
C ALA A 42 -7.01 -8.13 -14.24
N ASP A 43 -6.66 -6.84 -14.27
CA ASP A 43 -6.30 -6.14 -15.51
C ASP A 43 -4.83 -6.46 -15.85
N ARG A 44 -4.63 -7.59 -16.54
CA ARG A 44 -3.30 -8.11 -16.88
C ARG A 44 -2.46 -7.10 -17.64
N ARG A 45 -3.05 -6.34 -18.56
CA ARG A 45 -2.33 -5.34 -19.36
C ARG A 45 -1.75 -4.22 -18.48
N THR A 46 -2.56 -3.68 -17.59
CA THR A 46 -2.15 -2.64 -16.64
C THR A 46 -1.07 -3.16 -15.68
N VAL A 47 -1.23 -4.39 -15.18
CA VAL A 47 -0.26 -5.02 -14.27
C VAL A 47 1.09 -5.23 -14.97
N GLU A 48 1.10 -5.85 -16.14
CA GLU A 48 2.33 -6.13 -16.89
C GLU A 48 3.06 -4.85 -17.30
N HIS A 49 2.31 -3.81 -17.65
CA HIS A 49 2.88 -2.49 -17.92
C HIS A 49 3.57 -1.91 -16.67
N SER A 50 2.86 -1.88 -15.54
CA SER A 50 3.37 -1.29 -14.30
C SER A 50 4.56 -2.07 -13.73
N LEU A 51 4.51 -3.41 -13.74
CA LEU A 51 5.63 -4.24 -13.33
C LEU A 51 6.85 -4.03 -14.24
N THR A 52 6.65 -3.96 -15.57
CA THR A 52 7.74 -3.67 -16.51
C THR A 52 8.42 -2.33 -16.20
N ALA A 53 7.64 -1.29 -15.89
CA ALA A 53 8.18 0.01 -15.51
C ALA A 53 8.95 -0.05 -14.18
N ILE A 54 8.45 -0.77 -13.18
CA ILE A 54 9.13 -0.95 -11.89
C ILE A 54 10.46 -1.71 -12.06
N TYR A 55 10.50 -2.78 -12.88
CA TYR A 55 11.74 -3.49 -13.19
C TYR A 55 12.75 -2.59 -13.90
N ALA A 56 12.30 -1.75 -14.82
CA ALA A 56 13.17 -0.80 -15.52
C ALA A 56 13.82 0.20 -14.55
N ARG A 57 13.11 0.63 -13.49
CA ARG A 57 13.66 1.55 -12.47
C ARG A 57 14.83 0.97 -11.67
N ILE A 58 14.93 -0.36 -11.58
CA ILE A 58 16.07 -1.06 -10.96
C ILE A 58 17.04 -1.63 -11.99
N SER A 59 16.97 -1.17 -13.25
CA SER A 59 17.82 -1.62 -14.35
C SER A 59 17.76 -3.13 -14.59
N ARG A 60 16.59 -3.74 -14.38
CA ARG A 60 16.33 -5.15 -14.67
C ARG A 60 15.52 -5.29 -15.96
N PRO A 61 15.75 -6.34 -16.75
CA PRO A 61 14.96 -6.61 -17.95
C PRO A 61 13.51 -6.93 -17.58
N LYS A 62 12.60 -6.72 -18.54
CA LYS A 62 11.21 -7.15 -18.42
C LYS A 62 11.14 -8.65 -18.12
N PRO A 63 10.48 -9.10 -17.05
CA PRO A 63 10.31 -10.52 -16.77
C PRO A 63 9.25 -11.14 -17.68
N ARG A 64 9.25 -12.45 -17.80
CA ARG A 64 8.09 -13.22 -18.23
C ARG A 64 7.06 -13.22 -17.11
N PHE A 65 5.79 -12.97 -17.42
CA PHE A 65 4.72 -13.03 -16.45
C PHE A 65 4.09 -14.41 -16.42
N GLU A 66 4.00 -14.98 -15.23
CA GLU A 66 3.31 -16.25 -14.98
C GLU A 66 2.06 -15.97 -14.16
N TRP A 67 0.89 -16.12 -14.79
CA TRP A 67 -0.39 -15.85 -14.16
C TRP A 67 -0.99 -17.12 -13.57
N VAL A 68 -1.43 -17.05 -12.32
CA VAL A 68 -2.08 -18.16 -11.60
C VAL A 68 -3.39 -17.69 -10.96
N ASP A 69 -4.33 -18.62 -10.80
CA ASP A 69 -5.67 -18.31 -10.29
C ASP A 69 -5.70 -18.14 -8.77
N SER A 70 -4.72 -18.68 -8.04
CA SER A 70 -4.66 -18.60 -6.58
C SER A 70 -3.24 -18.51 -6.04
N PRO A 71 -3.05 -17.98 -4.81
CA PRO A 71 -1.75 -18.03 -4.14
C PRO A 71 -1.25 -19.46 -3.92
N TYR A 72 -2.14 -20.43 -3.78
CA TYR A 72 -1.78 -21.84 -3.63
C TYR A 72 -1.04 -22.38 -4.87
N LYS A 73 -1.52 -22.05 -6.06
CA LYS A 73 -0.83 -22.40 -7.31
C LYS A 73 0.50 -21.66 -7.51
N ALA A 74 0.66 -20.50 -6.88
CA ALA A 74 1.92 -19.76 -6.94
C ALA A 74 3.03 -20.42 -6.10
N VAL A 75 2.72 -21.08 -4.98
CA VAL A 75 3.70 -21.64 -4.01
C VAL A 75 4.81 -22.44 -4.69
N PRO A 76 4.54 -23.44 -5.54
CA PRO A 76 5.61 -24.22 -6.19
C PRO A 76 6.44 -23.39 -7.18
N LEU A 77 5.88 -22.35 -7.78
CA LEU A 77 6.55 -21.51 -8.76
C LEU A 77 7.52 -20.51 -8.11
N VAL A 78 7.29 -20.18 -6.85
CA VAL A 78 8.08 -19.18 -6.10
C VAL A 78 9.05 -19.81 -5.09
N ALA A 79 9.09 -21.12 -4.99
CA ALA A 79 9.91 -21.85 -4.00
C ALA A 79 11.42 -21.53 -4.08
N GLY A 80 11.92 -21.08 -5.25
CA GLY A 80 13.32 -20.68 -5.45
C GLY A 80 13.63 -19.21 -5.16
N LEU A 81 12.62 -18.39 -4.81
CA LEU A 81 12.84 -16.99 -4.51
C LEU A 81 13.42 -16.80 -3.09
N PRO A 82 14.16 -15.70 -2.86
CA PRO A 82 14.85 -15.47 -1.60
C PRO A 82 13.94 -15.45 -0.38
N THR A 83 14.37 -16.15 0.67
CA THR A 83 13.79 -16.03 2.01
C THR A 83 14.27 -14.76 2.71
N LEU A 84 13.63 -14.40 3.82
CA LEU A 84 14.03 -13.23 4.62
C LEU A 84 15.47 -13.34 5.12
N ASP A 85 15.90 -14.52 5.58
CA ASP A 85 17.26 -14.76 6.06
C ASP A 85 18.31 -14.60 4.96
N GLN A 86 18.00 -15.04 3.74
CA GLN A 86 18.85 -14.81 2.58
C GLN A 86 18.98 -13.33 2.23
N LEU A 87 17.89 -12.56 2.30
CA LEU A 87 17.93 -11.12 2.08
C LEU A 87 18.70 -10.39 3.18
N TYR A 88 18.53 -10.78 4.44
CA TYR A 88 19.33 -10.23 5.54
C TYR A 88 20.82 -10.51 5.39
N GLY A 89 21.21 -11.61 4.75
CA GLY A 89 22.60 -11.89 4.42
C GLY A 89 23.25 -10.80 3.55
N TRP A 90 22.48 -10.10 2.73
CA TRP A 90 22.95 -9.00 1.87
C TRP A 90 23.07 -7.64 2.60
N ILE A 91 22.49 -7.52 3.79
CA ILE A 91 22.54 -6.32 4.61
C ILE A 91 23.66 -6.41 5.65
N ARG A 92 24.09 -7.63 5.99
CA ARG A 92 25.12 -7.90 7.00
C ARG A 92 26.51 -7.96 6.38
N ASP A 93 27.52 -7.49 7.09
CA ASP A 93 28.91 -7.61 6.68
C ASP A 93 29.51 -8.93 7.24
N PRO A 94 30.25 -9.75 6.46
CA PRO A 94 30.57 -9.57 5.03
C PRO A 94 29.40 -9.96 4.11
N HIS A 95 29.24 -9.16 3.05
CA HIS A 95 28.20 -9.43 2.03
C HIS A 95 28.53 -10.69 1.22
N PRO A 96 27.51 -11.46 0.74
CA PRO A 96 27.69 -12.48 -0.26
C PRO A 96 28.34 -11.92 -1.53
N ARG A 97 29.10 -12.74 -2.25
CA ARG A 97 29.64 -12.37 -3.56
C ARG A 97 28.55 -12.46 -4.62
N GLY A 98 28.56 -11.54 -5.58
CA GLY A 98 27.65 -11.56 -6.72
C GLY A 98 26.69 -10.37 -6.74
N THR A 99 25.63 -10.49 -7.53
CA THR A 99 24.58 -9.46 -7.65
C THR A 99 23.54 -9.66 -6.54
N PRO A 100 23.12 -8.60 -5.85
CA PRO A 100 22.02 -8.67 -4.89
C PRO A 100 20.75 -9.23 -5.55
N PRO A 101 19.92 -10.00 -4.81
CA PRO A 101 18.65 -10.45 -5.31
C PRO A 101 17.74 -9.27 -5.70
N LEU A 102 17.03 -9.40 -6.82
CA LEU A 102 16.06 -8.40 -7.31
C LEU A 102 15.08 -7.95 -6.22
N ALA A 103 14.67 -8.86 -5.34
CA ALA A 103 13.80 -8.54 -4.21
C ALA A 103 14.39 -7.47 -3.27
N GLY A 104 15.73 -7.45 -3.10
CA GLY A 104 16.42 -6.42 -2.33
C GLY A 104 16.39 -5.05 -3.03
N ASP A 105 16.64 -5.04 -4.35
CA ASP A 105 16.60 -3.81 -5.15
C ASP A 105 15.19 -3.22 -5.16
N LEU A 106 14.15 -4.05 -5.30
CA LEU A 106 12.76 -3.60 -5.23
C LEU A 106 12.40 -3.01 -3.87
N ALA A 107 12.77 -3.67 -2.78
CA ALA A 107 12.53 -3.15 -1.44
C ALA A 107 13.25 -1.82 -1.20
N MET A 108 14.44 -1.67 -1.77
CA MET A 108 15.21 -0.42 -1.71
C MET A 108 14.51 0.72 -2.45
N ILE A 109 14.10 0.52 -3.71
CA ILE A 109 13.41 1.61 -4.45
C ILE A 109 12.05 1.96 -3.87
N GLU A 110 11.31 0.98 -3.33
CA GLU A 110 10.08 1.24 -2.59
C GLU A 110 10.35 2.10 -1.34
N SER A 111 11.39 1.78 -0.58
CA SER A 111 11.80 2.55 0.59
C SER A 111 12.24 3.96 0.23
N GLN A 112 13.01 4.12 -0.86
CA GLN A 112 13.42 5.43 -1.39
C GLN A 112 12.21 6.26 -1.82
N LEU A 113 11.27 5.67 -2.58
CA LEU A 113 10.03 6.35 -2.97
C LEU A 113 9.28 6.85 -1.73
N ARG A 114 9.07 6.01 -0.73
CA ARG A 114 8.40 6.42 0.52
C ARG A 114 9.14 7.54 1.24
N GLY A 115 10.48 7.52 1.22
CA GLY A 115 11.31 8.58 1.79
C GLY A 115 11.08 9.92 1.10
N VAL A 116 11.12 9.94 -0.24
CA VAL A 116 10.88 11.16 -1.04
C VAL A 116 9.44 11.65 -0.88
N LEU A 117 8.45 10.75 -0.95
CA LEU A 117 7.05 11.12 -0.73
C LEU A 117 6.83 11.71 0.68
N SER A 118 7.49 11.15 1.70
CA SER A 118 7.43 11.70 3.06
C SER A 118 8.08 13.08 3.15
N ALA A 119 9.15 13.32 2.41
CA ALA A 119 9.80 14.63 2.34
C ALA A 119 8.94 15.68 1.61
N GLY A 120 8.10 15.25 0.65
CA GLY A 120 7.17 16.11 -0.08
C GLY A 120 5.95 16.56 0.75
N VAL A 121 5.76 16.02 1.95
CA VAL A 121 4.69 16.46 2.86
C VAL A 121 5.04 17.84 3.42
N SER A 122 4.06 18.74 3.50
CA SER A 122 4.25 20.10 4.01
C SER A 122 4.53 20.10 5.51
N HIS A 123 5.81 19.95 5.87
CA HIS A 123 6.25 19.97 7.27
C HIS A 123 6.11 21.33 7.96
N THR A 124 5.89 22.40 7.20
CA THR A 124 5.63 23.73 7.73
C THR A 124 4.17 23.94 8.13
N ASP A 125 3.27 23.04 7.72
CA ASP A 125 1.89 23.08 8.15
C ASP A 125 1.78 22.57 9.59
N PRO A 126 1.37 23.41 10.58
CA PRO A 126 1.23 23.01 11.97
C PRO A 126 0.25 21.83 12.18
N GLU A 127 -0.72 21.65 11.25
CA GLU A 127 -1.68 20.55 11.30
C GLU A 127 -1.03 19.21 10.94
N LEU A 128 0.04 19.22 10.14
CA LEU A 128 0.74 18.00 9.71
C LEU A 128 1.98 17.70 10.55
N SER A 129 2.63 18.74 11.04
CA SER A 129 3.80 18.57 11.88
C SER A 129 3.37 18.31 13.32
N PRO A 130 3.64 17.12 13.88
CA PRO A 130 3.32 16.85 15.27
C PRO A 130 4.25 17.68 16.16
N VAL A 131 3.84 18.89 16.51
CA VAL A 131 4.44 19.59 17.65
C VAL A 131 4.16 18.73 18.86
N ARG A 132 5.14 17.93 19.29
CA ARG A 132 5.02 17.05 20.46
C ARG A 132 4.79 17.91 21.69
N ARG A 133 3.54 18.00 22.11
CA ARG A 133 3.16 18.49 23.43
C ARG A 133 3.35 17.33 24.39
N GLY A 134 4.27 17.44 25.33
CA GLY A 134 4.50 16.41 26.33
C GLY A 134 5.94 15.88 26.35
N LYS A 135 6.21 14.95 27.25
CA LYS A 135 7.52 14.27 27.34
C LYS A 135 7.77 13.48 26.03
N ARG A 136 8.97 13.59 25.52
CA ARG A 136 9.43 12.89 24.30
C ARG A 136 9.09 11.39 24.45
N GLY A 137 8.11 10.89 23.67
CA GLY A 137 7.76 9.48 23.66
C GLY A 137 6.34 9.11 24.13
N GLU A 138 5.57 10.04 24.69
CA GLU A 138 4.17 9.74 24.97
C GLU A 138 3.36 9.52 23.67
N PRO A 139 2.63 8.41 23.54
CA PRO A 139 1.75 8.19 22.39
C PRO A 139 0.61 9.23 22.42
N TRP A 140 0.12 9.58 21.23
CA TRP A 140 -1.09 10.36 21.13
C TRP A 140 -2.28 9.56 21.65
N PRO A 141 -3.26 10.21 22.31
CA PRO A 141 -4.43 9.52 22.85
C PRO A 141 -5.18 8.82 21.72
N GLU A 142 -5.56 7.57 21.96
CA GLU A 142 -6.45 6.82 21.07
C GLU A 142 -7.89 7.31 21.29
N LEU A 143 -8.37 8.11 20.35
CA LEU A 143 -9.71 8.71 20.36
C LEU A 143 -10.38 8.52 19.00
N PRO A 144 -11.72 8.54 18.94
CA PRO A 144 -12.43 8.68 17.68
C PRO A 144 -11.92 9.89 16.90
N PRO A 145 -11.75 9.81 15.58
CA PRO A 145 -11.00 10.81 14.78
C PRO A 145 -11.42 12.26 15.00
N LEU A 146 -12.71 12.54 14.97
CA LEU A 146 -13.21 13.92 15.20
C LEU A 146 -12.92 14.40 16.63
N LYS A 147 -13.08 13.53 17.63
CA LYS A 147 -12.71 13.85 19.01
C LYS A 147 -11.22 14.05 19.18
N ALA A 148 -10.40 13.32 18.42
CA ALA A 148 -8.95 13.50 18.42
C ALA A 148 -8.59 14.89 17.88
N LEU A 149 -9.21 15.32 16.76
CA LEU A 149 -9.02 16.65 16.18
C LEU A 149 -9.47 17.74 17.16
N ASP A 150 -10.64 17.59 17.79
CA ASP A 150 -11.17 18.53 18.80
C ASP A 150 -10.24 18.63 20.03
N ALA A 151 -9.57 17.53 20.38
CA ALA A 151 -8.58 17.47 21.47
C ALA A 151 -7.21 18.02 21.05
N GLY A 152 -7.05 18.50 19.82
CA GLY A 152 -5.80 19.08 19.29
C GLY A 152 -4.76 18.04 18.86
N VAL A 153 -5.17 16.81 18.58
CA VAL A 153 -4.29 15.84 17.89
C VAL A 153 -4.05 16.32 16.48
N PRO A 154 -2.79 16.42 16.01
CA PRO A 154 -2.47 16.88 14.67
C PRO A 154 -3.18 16.05 13.59
N LEU A 155 -3.68 16.71 12.55
CA LEU A 155 -4.35 16.06 11.41
C LEU A 155 -3.46 14.97 10.80
N GLY A 156 -2.15 15.19 10.66
CA GLY A 156 -1.22 14.20 10.14
C GLY A 156 -1.22 12.87 10.93
N VAL A 157 -1.40 12.94 12.26
CA VAL A 157 -1.53 11.74 13.11
C VAL A 157 -2.86 11.04 12.85
N VAL A 158 -3.95 11.81 12.77
CA VAL A 158 -5.30 11.26 12.51
C VAL A 158 -5.36 10.62 11.13
N LEU A 159 -4.78 11.25 10.10
CA LEU A 159 -4.69 10.69 8.75
C LEU A 159 -3.84 9.41 8.71
N HIS A 160 -2.71 9.39 9.41
CA HIS A 160 -1.87 8.19 9.47
C HIS A 160 -2.61 7.02 10.15
N GLN A 161 -3.30 7.27 11.25
CA GLN A 161 -4.08 6.25 11.95
C GLN A 161 -5.28 5.80 11.10
N GLY A 162 -6.03 6.74 10.56
CA GLY A 162 -7.29 6.47 9.87
C GLY A 162 -7.15 5.96 8.44
N ILE A 163 -6.02 6.18 7.77
CA ILE A 163 -5.77 5.66 6.42
C ILE A 163 -4.76 4.53 6.48
N ARG A 164 -3.51 4.84 6.80
CA ARG A 164 -2.41 3.87 6.69
C ARG A 164 -2.57 2.70 7.66
N THR A 165 -2.81 3.01 8.94
CA THR A 165 -2.94 1.97 9.97
C THR A 165 -4.22 1.18 9.79
N ALA A 166 -5.35 1.84 9.51
CA ALA A 166 -6.64 1.19 9.30
C ALA A 166 -6.63 0.25 8.09
N LEU A 167 -6.10 0.69 6.94
CA LEU A 167 -5.95 -0.17 5.75
C LEU A 167 -4.96 -1.31 5.99
N HIS A 168 -3.87 -1.07 6.73
CA HIS A 168 -2.95 -2.14 7.10
C HIS A 168 -3.62 -3.19 7.99
N ARG A 169 -4.41 -2.77 8.98
CA ARG A 169 -5.18 -3.69 9.83
C ARG A 169 -6.17 -4.50 9.01
N SER A 170 -6.87 -3.88 8.08
CA SER A 170 -7.85 -4.56 7.23
C SER A 170 -7.19 -5.48 6.18
N LEU A 171 -6.28 -4.96 5.37
CA LEU A 171 -5.75 -5.67 4.20
C LEU A 171 -4.52 -6.53 4.50
N ALA A 172 -3.68 -6.13 5.45
CA ALA A 172 -2.55 -6.97 5.84
C ALA A 172 -2.94 -7.94 6.96
N GLN A 173 -3.41 -7.44 8.10
CA GLN A 173 -3.71 -8.28 9.26
C GLN A 173 -5.03 -9.05 9.09
N GLY A 174 -6.07 -8.38 8.58
CA GLY A 174 -7.40 -8.95 8.43
C GLY A 174 -7.60 -9.80 7.17
N PHE A 175 -6.76 -9.64 6.14
CA PHE A 175 -6.89 -10.35 4.85
C PHE A 175 -5.64 -11.16 4.52
N ARG A 176 -4.48 -10.52 4.29
CA ARG A 176 -3.27 -11.19 3.77
C ARG A 176 -2.70 -12.22 4.73
N ILE A 177 -2.50 -11.86 6.00
CA ILE A 177 -1.86 -12.73 7.00
C ILE A 177 -2.65 -14.03 7.21
N PRO A 178 -3.98 -14.02 7.39
CA PRO A 178 -4.76 -15.24 7.48
C PRO A 178 -4.56 -16.19 6.29
N ILE A 179 -4.60 -15.67 5.06
CA ILE A 179 -4.40 -16.47 3.85
C ILE A 179 -2.96 -17.02 3.81
N ARG A 180 -1.96 -16.17 4.09
CA ARG A 180 -0.55 -16.57 4.13
C ARG A 180 -0.31 -17.74 5.10
N ASN A 181 -0.89 -17.68 6.27
CA ASN A 181 -0.68 -18.69 7.30
C ASN A 181 -1.18 -20.07 6.86
N THR A 182 -2.23 -20.13 6.03
CA THR A 182 -2.70 -21.40 5.44
C THR A 182 -1.81 -21.91 4.32
N LEU A 183 -1.12 -21.01 3.59
CA LEU A 183 -0.20 -21.39 2.52
C LEU A 183 1.12 -21.92 3.06
N ALA A 184 1.57 -21.39 4.18
CA ALA A 184 2.89 -21.69 4.72
C ALA A 184 3.06 -23.19 5.09
N GLY A 185 1.97 -23.91 5.42
CA GLY A 185 1.99 -25.36 5.70
C GLY A 185 3.12 -25.80 6.64
N GLY A 186 3.71 -24.85 7.38
CA GLY A 186 4.90 -25.02 8.21
C GLY A 186 6.24 -24.66 7.54
N GLY A 187 6.25 -24.28 6.25
CA GLY A 187 7.45 -23.88 5.51
C GLY A 187 7.60 -22.37 5.33
N PRO A 188 8.84 -21.87 5.11
CA PRO A 188 9.06 -20.46 4.80
C PRO A 188 8.53 -20.14 3.40
N LEU A 189 7.69 -19.10 3.30
CA LEU A 189 7.37 -18.47 2.01
C LEU A 189 8.44 -17.43 1.67
N PRO A 190 8.67 -17.13 0.36
CA PRO A 190 9.55 -16.06 -0.05
C PRO A 190 9.23 -14.74 0.67
N ALA A 191 10.26 -13.98 1.02
CA ALA A 191 10.12 -12.81 1.86
C ALA A 191 9.43 -11.64 1.15
N CYS A 192 9.79 -11.41 -0.11
CA CYS A 192 9.29 -10.29 -0.89
C CYS A 192 8.15 -10.73 -1.79
N TRP A 193 6.99 -10.27 -1.45
CA TRP A 193 5.78 -10.33 -2.23
C TRP A 193 4.94 -9.10 -1.97
N TYR A 194 4.19 -8.72 -2.95
CA TYR A 194 3.39 -7.50 -2.98
C TYR A 194 1.95 -7.84 -3.30
N GLY A 195 1.06 -6.87 -3.19
CA GLY A 195 -0.35 -7.07 -3.53
C GLY A 195 -1.28 -6.06 -2.84
N GLN A 196 -2.51 -6.49 -2.57
CA GLN A 196 -3.55 -5.61 -2.04
C GLN A 196 -3.19 -4.92 -0.71
N GLN A 197 -2.31 -5.52 0.10
CA GLN A 197 -1.85 -4.93 1.36
C GLN A 197 -1.05 -3.64 1.17
N ASP A 198 -0.50 -3.41 -0.03
CA ASP A 198 0.25 -2.20 -0.35
C ASP A 198 -0.66 -0.99 -0.47
N ALA A 199 -1.98 -1.20 -0.58
CA ALA A 199 -2.97 -0.13 -0.46
C ALA A 199 -2.76 0.73 0.78
N ALA A 200 -2.29 0.16 1.88
CA ALA A 200 -2.11 0.89 3.14
C ALA A 200 -1.13 2.07 3.01
N TRP A 201 0.00 1.87 2.33
CA TRP A 201 0.97 2.94 2.15
C TRP A 201 0.69 3.79 0.91
N VAL A 202 0.22 3.18 -0.18
CA VAL A 202 -0.14 3.89 -1.41
C VAL A 202 -1.27 4.89 -1.14
N ALA A 203 -2.34 4.43 -0.48
CA ALA A 203 -3.48 5.27 -0.12
C ALA A 203 -3.10 6.46 0.76
N TYR A 204 -2.15 6.27 1.66
CA TYR A 204 -1.71 7.34 2.55
C TYR A 204 -1.08 8.50 1.76
N TYR A 205 -0.16 8.21 0.85
CA TYR A 205 0.47 9.24 0.02
C TYR A 205 -0.48 9.80 -1.03
N ASP A 206 -1.35 8.98 -1.63
CA ASP A 206 -2.42 9.42 -2.52
C ASP A 206 -3.37 10.41 -1.82
N ALA A 207 -3.75 10.10 -0.57
CA ALA A 207 -4.61 10.97 0.21
C ALA A 207 -3.93 12.31 0.55
N LEU A 208 -2.66 12.29 0.99
CA LEU A 208 -1.93 13.52 1.27
C LEU A 208 -1.85 14.41 0.02
N HIS A 209 -1.62 13.84 -1.14
CA HIS A 209 -1.60 14.57 -2.42
C HIS A 209 -2.98 15.14 -2.77
N ARG A 210 -4.02 14.30 -2.76
CA ARG A 210 -5.39 14.69 -3.09
C ARG A 210 -5.98 15.75 -2.15
N LEU A 211 -5.56 15.74 -0.90
CA LEU A 211 -5.94 16.73 0.12
C LEU A 211 -5.12 18.03 0.05
N GLY A 212 -4.15 18.12 -0.88
CA GLY A 212 -3.27 19.28 -1.01
C GLY A 212 -2.27 19.43 0.15
N LEU A 213 -1.99 18.33 0.88
CA LEU A 213 -1.10 18.31 2.04
C LEU A 213 0.33 17.86 1.68
N ALA A 214 0.53 17.42 0.45
CA ALA A 214 1.83 17.04 -0.09
C ALA A 214 1.93 17.48 -1.55
N SER A 215 3.16 17.83 -1.97
CA SER A 215 3.49 18.11 -3.36
C SER A 215 4.57 17.13 -3.80
N TYR A 216 4.29 16.38 -4.87
CA TYR A 216 5.20 15.39 -5.44
C TYR A 216 5.61 15.82 -6.84
N GLY A 217 6.85 15.50 -7.23
CA GLY A 217 7.31 15.70 -8.58
C GLY A 217 6.68 14.71 -9.57
N PRO A 218 6.82 14.97 -10.88
CA PRO A 218 6.24 14.09 -11.91
C PRO A 218 6.76 12.64 -11.84
N ASP A 219 8.05 12.45 -11.53
CA ASP A 219 8.66 11.11 -11.43
C ASP A 219 8.13 10.33 -10.22
N GLU A 220 7.96 11.00 -9.07
CA GLU A 220 7.38 10.39 -7.87
C GLU A 220 5.91 10.03 -8.08
N LEU A 221 5.15 10.90 -8.75
CA LEU A 221 3.75 10.63 -9.08
C LEU A 221 3.61 9.46 -10.06
N GLU A 222 4.46 9.39 -11.08
CA GLU A 222 4.49 8.25 -12.01
C GLU A 222 4.83 6.96 -11.27
N HIS A 223 5.86 6.97 -10.43
CA HIS A 223 6.28 5.79 -9.67
C HIS A 223 5.20 5.34 -8.68
N LEU A 224 4.61 6.28 -7.91
CA LEU A 224 3.46 5.98 -7.05
C LEU A 224 2.27 5.46 -7.86
N GLY A 225 2.05 6.00 -9.08
CA GLY A 225 1.03 5.57 -10.02
C GLY A 225 1.16 4.10 -10.43
N HIS A 226 2.37 3.59 -10.64
CA HIS A 226 2.60 2.17 -10.92
C HIS A 226 2.21 1.27 -9.74
N TRP A 227 2.58 1.63 -8.51
CA TRP A 227 2.15 0.90 -7.32
C TRP A 227 0.63 0.96 -7.13
N ALA A 228 0.03 2.12 -7.35
CA ALA A 228 -1.42 2.30 -7.30
C ALA A 228 -2.15 1.44 -8.34
N ALA A 229 -1.62 1.37 -9.56
CA ALA A 229 -2.16 0.52 -10.62
C ALA A 229 -2.11 -0.96 -10.26
N LEU A 230 -1.02 -1.44 -9.65
CA LEU A 230 -0.90 -2.83 -9.19
C LEU A 230 -1.94 -3.18 -8.12
N VAL A 231 -2.08 -2.34 -7.09
CA VAL A 231 -3.11 -2.55 -6.05
C VAL A 231 -4.51 -2.59 -6.64
N ARG A 232 -4.79 -1.73 -7.64
CA ARG A 232 -6.11 -1.66 -8.30
C ARG A 232 -6.37 -2.79 -9.28
N SER A 233 -5.34 -3.50 -9.75
CA SER A 233 -5.46 -4.35 -10.94
C SER A 233 -5.16 -5.83 -10.72
N CYS A 234 -4.47 -6.26 -9.67
CA CYS A 234 -4.20 -7.68 -9.43
C CYS A 234 -4.31 -8.10 -7.97
N GLY A 235 -4.12 -9.39 -7.75
CA GLY A 235 -3.89 -9.98 -6.44
C GLY A 235 -2.44 -9.87 -5.98
N TRP A 236 -1.88 -10.97 -5.48
CA TRP A 236 -0.48 -10.99 -5.05
C TRP A 236 0.47 -11.17 -6.23
N TRP A 237 1.71 -10.73 -6.06
CA TRP A 237 2.77 -10.98 -7.02
C TRP A 237 4.13 -11.13 -6.34
N TRP A 238 4.96 -11.99 -6.93
CA TRP A 238 6.31 -12.28 -6.48
C TRP A 238 7.30 -11.94 -7.58
N PRO A 239 8.22 -11.01 -7.33
CA PRO A 239 9.25 -10.65 -8.29
C PRO A 239 10.35 -11.71 -8.35
N GLY A 240 10.66 -12.18 -9.54
CA GLY A 240 11.82 -13.01 -9.83
C GLY A 240 12.64 -12.44 -10.98
N GLU A 241 13.87 -12.86 -11.13
CA GLU A 241 14.81 -12.33 -12.15
C GLU A 241 14.27 -12.53 -13.56
N GLU A 242 13.80 -13.73 -13.88
CA GLU A 242 13.30 -14.08 -15.21
C GLU A 242 11.77 -14.14 -15.26
N VAL A 243 11.15 -14.51 -14.15
CA VAL A 243 9.71 -14.76 -14.06
C VAL A 243 9.12 -14.00 -12.89
N CYS A 244 8.14 -13.17 -13.17
CA CYS A 244 7.28 -12.57 -12.15
C CYS A 244 5.98 -13.38 -12.06
N VAL A 245 5.73 -14.00 -10.92
CA VAL A 245 4.49 -14.75 -10.69
C VAL A 245 3.41 -13.79 -10.21
N VAL A 246 2.27 -13.77 -10.89
CA VAL A 246 1.15 -12.88 -10.58
C VAL A 246 -0.11 -13.70 -10.33
N VAL A 247 -0.82 -13.39 -9.27
CA VAL A 247 -2.05 -14.07 -8.86
C VAL A 247 -3.25 -13.24 -9.29
N ASP A 248 -4.24 -13.89 -9.89
CA ASP A 248 -5.54 -13.25 -10.13
C ASP A 248 -6.25 -12.98 -8.79
N ARG A 249 -7.24 -12.11 -8.81
CA ARG A 249 -8.03 -11.77 -7.63
C ARG A 249 -8.98 -12.92 -7.26
N PRO A 250 -9.29 -13.06 -5.96
CA PRO A 250 -10.34 -13.99 -5.55
C PRO A 250 -11.66 -13.64 -6.23
N GLU A 251 -12.48 -14.64 -6.52
CA GLU A 251 -13.84 -14.43 -7.02
C GLU A 251 -14.86 -14.12 -5.91
N VAL A 252 -14.50 -14.50 -4.66
CA VAL A 252 -15.33 -14.22 -3.47
C VAL A 252 -14.45 -13.70 -2.35
N ILE A 253 -14.86 -12.57 -1.78
CA ILE A 253 -14.34 -12.04 -0.52
C ILE A 253 -15.54 -11.68 0.35
N ARG A 254 -15.59 -12.22 1.57
CA ARG A 254 -16.57 -11.87 2.60
C ARG A 254 -15.82 -11.45 3.85
N THR A 255 -16.10 -10.25 4.30
CA THR A 255 -15.52 -9.67 5.49
C THR A 255 -16.56 -9.43 6.57
N GLU A 256 -16.09 -9.17 7.77
CA GLU A 256 -16.88 -8.70 8.89
C GLU A 256 -16.17 -7.53 9.57
N PRO A 257 -16.88 -6.60 10.19
CA PRO A 257 -16.27 -5.51 10.94
C PRO A 257 -15.42 -6.04 12.11
N VAL A 258 -14.35 -5.33 12.43
CA VAL A 258 -13.55 -5.56 13.63
C VAL A 258 -14.17 -4.74 14.78
N PRO A 259 -14.71 -5.37 15.83
CA PRO A 259 -15.34 -4.66 16.93
C PRO A 259 -14.37 -3.73 17.66
N GLY A 260 -14.86 -2.57 18.11
CA GLY A 260 -14.08 -1.64 18.93
C GLY A 260 -13.10 -0.77 18.16
N THR A 261 -13.14 -0.77 16.82
CA THR A 261 -12.34 0.10 15.98
C THR A 261 -13.12 1.35 15.54
N TRP A 262 -12.40 2.42 15.18
CA TRP A 262 -13.03 3.72 14.81
C TRP A 262 -12.90 4.05 13.33
N HIS A 263 -12.31 3.15 12.55
CA HIS A 263 -11.99 3.40 11.14
C HIS A 263 -12.60 2.35 10.22
N ASP A 264 -13.68 1.69 10.66
CA ASP A 264 -14.40 0.66 9.90
C ASP A 264 -13.47 -0.46 9.40
N GLU A 265 -12.49 -0.85 10.25
CA GLU A 265 -11.60 -1.94 9.92
C GLU A 265 -12.38 -3.25 9.77
N VAL A 266 -11.94 -4.06 8.83
CA VAL A 266 -12.56 -5.34 8.51
C VAL A 266 -11.56 -6.48 8.56
N ARG A 267 -12.09 -7.70 8.74
CA ARG A 267 -11.32 -8.94 8.63
C ARG A 267 -12.08 -9.98 7.84
N LEU A 268 -11.38 -10.97 7.32
CA LEU A 268 -12.01 -12.11 6.65
C LEU A 268 -12.92 -12.86 7.61
N ARG A 269 -14.10 -13.20 7.11
CA ARG A 269 -14.95 -14.23 7.72
C ARG A 269 -14.35 -15.61 7.51
N ARG A 270 -14.63 -16.54 8.41
CA ARG A 270 -14.29 -17.95 8.21
C ARG A 270 -14.90 -18.47 6.90
N GLY A 271 -14.07 -19.05 6.02
CA GLY A 271 -14.50 -19.45 4.66
C GLY A 271 -14.87 -18.27 3.75
N GLY A 272 -14.49 -17.07 4.10
CA GLY A 272 -14.86 -15.84 3.39
C GLY A 272 -14.10 -15.56 2.11
N VAL A 273 -13.13 -16.38 1.72
CA VAL A 273 -12.39 -16.18 0.48
C VAL A 273 -12.39 -17.44 -0.37
N ARG A 274 -12.58 -17.27 -1.70
CA ARG A 274 -12.47 -18.34 -2.70
C ARG A 274 -11.84 -17.78 -3.98
N TYR A 275 -10.92 -18.54 -4.54
CA TYR A 275 -10.28 -18.23 -5.80
C TYR A 275 -10.93 -18.98 -6.99
N ARG A 276 -10.62 -18.57 -8.21
CA ARG A 276 -11.25 -19.08 -9.45
C ARG A 276 -10.99 -20.56 -9.70
N ASP A 277 -9.87 -21.09 -9.22
CA ASP A 277 -9.54 -22.52 -9.27
C ASP A 277 -10.23 -23.36 -8.20
N GLY A 278 -11.14 -22.77 -7.43
CA GLY A 278 -11.85 -23.38 -6.32
C GLY A 278 -11.07 -23.42 -5.01
N TRP A 279 -9.81 -23.00 -5.01
CA TRP A 279 -9.03 -22.97 -3.76
C TRP A 279 -9.59 -21.95 -2.77
N HIS A 280 -9.68 -22.36 -1.53
CA HIS A 280 -10.07 -21.52 -0.39
C HIS A 280 -9.18 -21.86 0.81
N PRO A 281 -8.63 -20.84 1.52
CA PRO A 281 -7.86 -21.08 2.71
C PRO A 281 -8.74 -21.61 3.84
N LEU A 282 -8.27 -22.62 4.56
CA LEU A 282 -8.89 -23.10 5.79
C LEU A 282 -8.50 -22.13 6.92
N LEU A 283 -9.24 -21.04 7.07
CA LEU A 283 -9.02 -20.08 8.14
C LEU A 283 -9.45 -20.70 9.47
N ALA A 284 -8.55 -20.67 10.45
CA ALA A 284 -8.79 -21.17 11.80
C ALA A 284 -9.81 -20.34 12.58
#